data_212b715188e3ac18a03eaf0b64f66e47
#
_entry.id   212b715188e3ac18a03eaf0b64f66e47
#
_cell.length_a   1.000
_cell.length_b   1.000
_cell.length_c   1.000
_cell.angle_alpha   90.00
_cell.angle_beta   90.00
_cell.angle_gamma   90.00
#
_symmetry.space_group_name_H-M   'P 1'
#
loop_
_entity.id
_entity.type
_entity.pdbx_description
1 polymer ?
#
loop_
_entity_poly.entity_id
_entity_poly.type
_entity_poly.pdbx_seq_one_letter_code
_entity_poly.pdbx_strand_id
1 'polypeptide(L)' 'MIDFYGADFSKINLVQSGLGRVSRVKNVNLSSYEGGHAVFTVMYGGSPQTLFNELQAVTNAELTLHSLAYNTLTVYVR' A
#
# COMPACT_ATOMS: atom_id res chain seq x y z
N MET A 1 -2.44 8.24 -2.24
CA MET A 1 -2.55 7.88 -0.81
C MET A 1 -3.06 6.47 -0.67
N ILE A 2 -2.42 5.69 0.15
CA ILE A 2 -2.81 4.31 0.37
C ILE A 2 -3.06 4.10 1.85
N ASP A 3 -4.27 3.65 2.19
CA ASP A 3 -4.66 3.33 3.56
C ASP A 3 -4.61 1.82 3.76
N PHE A 4 -3.82 1.38 4.72
CA PHE A 4 -3.75 -0.03 5.09
C PHE A 4 -4.37 -0.24 6.46
N TYR A 5 -5.32 -1.16 6.56
CA TYR A 5 -5.96 -1.54 7.80
C TYR A 5 -5.55 -2.96 8.19
N GLY A 6 -5.44 -3.21 9.47
CA GLY A 6 -5.08 -4.52 9.99
C GLY A 6 -3.60 -4.82 9.91
N ALA A 7 -2.77 -3.82 9.64
CA ALA A 7 -1.33 -4.02 9.50
C ALA A 7 -0.62 -3.89 10.84
N ASP A 8 0.18 -4.88 11.19
CA ASP A 8 1.11 -4.75 12.30
C ASP A 8 2.45 -4.22 11.78
N PHE A 9 3.41 -4.04 12.66
CA PHE A 9 4.70 -3.46 12.30
C PHE A 9 5.42 -4.28 11.23
N SER A 10 5.37 -5.60 11.34
CA SER A 10 6.00 -6.48 10.35
C SER A 10 5.37 -6.31 8.97
N LYS A 11 4.06 -6.20 8.93
CA LYS A 11 3.33 -6.03 7.67
C LYS A 11 3.59 -4.67 7.06
N ILE A 12 3.72 -3.65 7.90
CA ILE A 12 4.07 -2.30 7.43
C ILE A 12 5.43 -2.30 6.73
N ASN A 13 6.41 -2.96 7.32
CA ASN A 13 7.72 -3.07 6.71
C ASN A 13 7.66 -3.83 5.39
N LEU A 14 6.89 -4.91 5.34
CA LEU A 14 6.71 -5.68 4.12
C LEU A 14 6.10 -4.84 3.01
N VAL A 15 5.05 -4.10 3.34
CA VAL A 15 4.36 -3.25 2.37
C VAL A 15 5.26 -2.12 1.89
N GLN A 16 5.99 -1.49 2.80
CA GLN A 16 6.89 -0.41 2.44
C GLN A 16 8.00 -0.89 1.51
N SER A 17 8.58 -2.05 1.82
CA SER A 17 9.60 -2.64 0.94
C SER A 17 9.00 -3.01 -0.41
N GLY A 18 7.79 -3.55 -0.41
CA GLY A 18 7.11 -3.90 -1.66
C GLY A 18 6.83 -2.69 -2.52
N LEU A 19 6.38 -1.59 -1.93
CA LEU A 19 6.15 -0.36 -2.66
C LEU A 19 7.42 0.14 -3.33
N GLY A 20 8.55 0.00 -2.65
CA GLY A 20 9.83 0.40 -3.22
C GLY A 20 10.28 -0.46 -4.40
N ARG A 21 9.71 -1.64 -4.56
CA ARG A 21 10.03 -2.54 -5.67
C ARG A 21 9.16 -2.32 -6.90
N VAL A 22 8.05 -1.62 -6.73
CA VAL A 22 7.15 -1.35 -7.86
C VAL A 22 7.81 -0.30 -8.75
N SER A 23 8.02 -0.64 -10.01
CA SER A 23 8.88 0.14 -10.91
C SER A 23 8.39 1.57 -11.16
N ARG A 24 7.10 1.81 -11.07
CA ARG A 24 6.52 3.14 -11.34
C ARG A 24 6.33 3.98 -10.09
N VAL A 25 6.67 3.43 -8.94
CA VAL A 25 6.59 4.17 -7.68
C VAL A 25 7.87 4.98 -7.51
N LYS A 26 7.71 6.29 -7.31
CA LYS A 26 8.86 7.20 -7.20
C LYS A 26 9.18 7.57 -5.77
N ASN A 27 8.14 7.81 -4.96
CA ASN A 27 8.33 8.19 -3.57
C ASN A 27 7.36 7.41 -2.71
N VAL A 28 7.85 6.96 -1.55
CA VAL A 28 7.04 6.27 -0.57
C VAL A 28 7.28 6.90 0.78
N ASN A 29 6.24 7.44 1.38
CA ASN A 29 6.31 8.04 2.71
C ASN A 29 5.22 7.47 3.59
N LEU A 30 5.62 6.99 4.76
CA LEU A 30 4.64 6.61 5.79
C LEU A 30 4.19 7.88 6.48
N SER A 31 2.96 8.29 6.20
CA SER A 31 2.41 9.53 6.74
C SER A 31 1.93 9.37 8.16
N SER A 32 1.33 8.23 8.48
CA SER A 32 0.90 7.94 9.85
C SER A 32 0.75 6.45 10.06
N TYR A 33 0.86 6.04 11.31
CA TYR A 33 0.61 4.66 11.70
C TYR A 33 0.05 4.67 13.12
N GLU A 34 -1.18 4.19 13.27
CA GLU A 34 -1.84 4.21 14.56
C GLU A 34 -2.92 3.15 14.58
N GLY A 35 -2.89 2.30 15.61
CA GLY A 35 -3.95 1.32 15.83
C GLY A 35 -4.18 0.34 14.70
N GLY A 36 -3.11 -0.07 14.02
CA GLY A 36 -3.23 -0.98 12.89
C GLY A 36 -3.60 -0.30 11.57
N HIS A 37 -3.72 1.01 11.57
CA HIS A 37 -4.02 1.80 10.38
C HIS A 37 -2.77 2.56 9.96
N ALA A 38 -2.25 2.26 8.78
CA ALA A 38 -1.09 2.92 8.21
C ALA A 38 -1.48 3.68 6.96
N VAL A 39 -0.98 4.90 6.83
CA VAL A 39 -1.24 5.73 5.67
C VAL A 39 0.08 6.03 4.97
N PHE A 40 0.17 5.65 3.71
CA PHE A 40 1.33 5.94 2.88
C PHE A 40 0.97 6.97 1.83
N THR A 41 1.87 7.91 1.62
CA THR A 41 1.80 8.82 0.48
C THR A 41 2.78 8.33 -0.56
N VAL A 42 2.26 8.04 -1.75
CA VAL A 42 3.03 7.39 -2.81
C VAL A 42 2.83 8.16 -4.11
N MET A 43 3.92 8.43 -4.83
CA MET A 43 3.85 8.91 -6.20
C MET A 43 3.96 7.73 -7.14
N TYR A 44 2.93 7.53 -7.94
CA TYR A 44 2.84 6.38 -8.82
C TYR A 44 2.34 6.81 -10.20
N GLY A 45 2.98 6.30 -11.24
CA GLY A 45 2.68 6.65 -12.62
C GLY A 45 1.63 5.77 -13.29
N GLY A 46 0.70 5.22 -12.54
CA GLY A 46 -0.37 4.37 -13.08
C GLY A 46 -1.65 4.54 -12.29
N SER A 47 -2.62 3.67 -12.56
CA SER A 47 -3.88 3.70 -11.84
C SER A 47 -3.76 3.01 -10.48
N PRO A 48 -4.63 3.36 -9.51
CA PRO A 48 -4.61 2.68 -8.21
C PRO A 48 -4.83 1.18 -8.30
N GLN A 49 -5.66 0.74 -9.24
CA GLN A 49 -5.91 -0.69 -9.43
C GLN A 49 -4.62 -1.43 -9.84
N THR A 50 -3.87 -0.84 -10.75
CA THR A 50 -2.60 -1.41 -11.19
C THR A 50 -1.60 -1.45 -10.04
N LEU A 51 -1.55 -0.40 -9.25
CA LEU A 51 -0.67 -0.35 -8.09
C LEU A 51 -1.01 -1.46 -7.10
N PHE A 52 -2.29 -1.67 -6.83
CA PHE A 52 -2.72 -2.75 -5.94
C PHE A 52 -2.28 -4.11 -6.47
N ASN A 53 -2.47 -4.36 -7.76
CA ASN A 53 -2.09 -5.63 -8.38
C ASN A 53 -0.58 -5.86 -8.28
N GLU A 54 0.21 -4.85 -8.58
CA GLU A 54 1.67 -4.97 -8.50
C GLU A 54 2.14 -5.14 -7.06
N LEU A 55 1.54 -4.42 -6.14
CA LEU A 55 1.89 -4.52 -4.72
C LEU A 55 1.61 -5.92 -4.20
N GLN A 56 0.47 -6.48 -4.54
CA GLN A 56 0.12 -7.83 -4.14
C GLN A 56 1.11 -8.86 -4.67
N ALA A 57 1.56 -8.67 -5.91
CA ALA A 57 2.51 -9.57 -6.53
C ALA A 57 3.89 -9.50 -5.87
N VAL A 58 4.37 -8.30 -5.56
CA VAL A 58 5.73 -8.14 -5.02
C VAL A 58 5.83 -8.44 -3.54
N THR A 59 4.77 -8.22 -2.78
CA THR A 59 4.78 -8.50 -1.34
C THR A 59 4.46 -9.95 -1.03
N ASN A 60 3.75 -10.61 -1.92
CA ASN A 60 3.27 -11.97 -1.70
C ASN A 60 2.46 -12.09 -0.41
N ALA A 61 1.80 -11.02 -0.02
CA ALA A 61 0.97 -10.95 1.18
C ALA A 61 -0.50 -11.03 0.79
N GLU A 62 -1.34 -11.40 1.75
CA GLU A 62 -2.77 -11.42 1.51
C GLU A 62 -3.33 -10.02 1.70
N LEU A 63 -3.61 -9.37 0.60
CA LEU A 63 -4.17 -8.03 0.58
C LEU A 63 -5.58 -8.09 0.01
N THR A 64 -6.50 -7.40 0.66
CA THR A 64 -7.88 -7.31 0.20
C THR A 64 -8.19 -5.87 -0.15
N LEU A 65 -8.58 -5.63 -1.40
CA LEU A 65 -8.98 -4.30 -1.84
C LEU A 65 -10.34 -3.97 -1.24
N HIS A 66 -10.39 -2.92 -0.43
CA HIS A 66 -11.62 -2.48 0.20
C HIS A 66 -12.32 -1.40 -0.62
N SER A 67 -11.59 -0.37 -1.02
CA SER A 67 -12.17 0.67 -1.84
C SER A 67 -11.10 1.29 -2.73
N LEU A 68 -11.54 1.89 -3.81
CA LEU A 68 -10.69 2.50 -4.80
C LEU A 68 -11.30 3.85 -5.17
N ALA A 69 -10.61 4.92 -4.87
CA ALA A 69 -11.04 6.26 -5.23
C ALA A 69 -9.97 6.91 -6.10
N TYR A 70 -10.24 8.11 -6.58
CA TYR A 70 -9.37 8.78 -7.54
C TYR A 70 -7.92 8.86 -7.07
N ASN A 71 -7.70 9.25 -5.82
CA ASN A 71 -6.36 9.38 -5.27
C ASN A 71 -6.16 8.53 -4.02
N THR A 72 -7.05 7.59 -3.75
CA THR A 72 -6.99 6.83 -2.51
C THR A 72 -7.27 5.37 -2.77
N LEU A 73 -6.42 4.53 -2.23
CA LEU A 73 -6.55 3.08 -2.28
C LEU A 73 -6.65 2.59 -0.84
N THR A 74 -7.73 1.91 -0.51
CA THR A 74 -7.92 1.36 0.83
C THR A 74 -7.78 -0.15 0.78
N VAL A 75 -6.85 -0.69 1.56
CA VAL A 75 -6.47 -2.08 1.52
C VAL A 75 -6.49 -2.65 2.93
N TYR A 76 -7.05 -3.84 3.07
CA TYR A 76 -6.97 -4.60 4.30
C TYR A 76 -5.85 -5.62 4.20
N VAL A 77 -5.02 -5.70 5.23
CA VAL A 77 -3.89 -6.60 5.28
C VAL A 77 -4.22 -7.72 6.27
N ARG A 78 -3.94 -8.94 5.89
CA ARG A 78 -4.12 -10.09 6.76
C ARG A 78 -2.82 -10.65 7.25
#